data_2102901cef330fd9db406007dcfc3226
#
_entry.id   2102901cef330fd9db406007dcfc3226
#
_cell.length_a   1.000
_cell.length_b   1.000
_cell.length_c   1.000
_cell.angle_alpha   90.00
_cell.angle_beta   90.00
_cell.angle_gamma   90.00
#
_symmetry.space_group_name_H-M   'P 1'
#
loop_
_entity.id
_entity.type
_entity.pdbx_description
1 polymer ?
#
loop_
_entity_poly.entity_id
_entity_poly.type
_entity_poly.pdbx_seq_one_letter_code
_entity_poly.pdbx_strand_id
1 'polypeptide(L)'
;HAEVCKLSNGLKSIGAKKGDRITIYMPMIPEAAVAMLACTRIGAIHSIVFGGFSPDALAGRIKGCDSNIVITSDEGVRGGKPIPLKANTDAAVALSSSVEKVVVVKRTGGDVAWDDSRDVWYHELIDGAASEFAPEEMNAEDPMFILYTSGSTGQPKGVLHTTGGYMVYASMTHQYIFDYKDGETYWCNADVGWDTGHT
;
A
#
# COMPACT_ATOMS: atom_id res chain seq x y z
N HIS A 1 6.67 14.82 0.95
CA HIS A 1 8.00 14.20 0.85
C HIS A 1 8.52 13.76 2.22
N ALA A 2 8.54 14.65 3.23
CA ALA A 2 9.05 14.33 4.57
C ALA A 2 8.39 13.09 5.18
N GLU A 3 7.04 12.98 5.14
CA GLU A 3 6.31 11.81 5.66
C GLU A 3 6.67 10.51 4.91
N VAL A 4 6.85 10.58 3.60
CA VAL A 4 7.33 9.43 2.81
C VAL A 4 8.71 8.98 3.29
N CYS A 5 9.65 9.90 3.51
CA CYS A 5 10.98 9.58 4.02
C CYS A 5 10.94 8.99 5.43
N LYS A 6 10.10 9.54 6.33
CA LYS A 6 9.93 9.01 7.68
C LYS A 6 9.40 7.57 7.65
N LEU A 7 8.35 7.32 6.84
CA LEU A 7 7.83 5.97 6.71
C LEU A 7 8.83 5.02 6.05
N SER A 8 9.61 5.50 5.07
CA SER A 8 10.70 4.71 4.48
C SER A 8 11.71 4.26 5.53
N ASN A 9 12.16 5.18 6.40
CA ASN A 9 13.04 4.86 7.51
C ASN A 9 12.37 3.88 8.50
N GLY A 10 11.10 4.12 8.84
CA GLY A 10 10.33 3.25 9.71
C GLY A 10 10.20 1.83 9.15
N LEU A 11 9.83 1.67 7.89
CA LEU A 11 9.74 0.35 7.24
C LEU A 11 11.09 -0.37 7.24
N LYS A 12 12.18 0.34 6.97
CA LYS A 12 13.55 -0.22 7.07
C LYS A 12 13.88 -0.67 8.50
N SER A 13 13.45 0.07 9.52
CA SER A 13 13.72 -0.28 10.92
C SER A 13 13.02 -1.57 11.38
N ILE A 14 11.88 -1.91 10.78
CA ILE A 14 11.18 -3.18 11.03
C ILE A 14 11.58 -4.30 10.06
N GLY A 15 12.63 -4.09 9.26
CA GLY A 15 13.26 -5.10 8.44
C GLY A 15 12.85 -5.13 6.96
N ALA A 16 12.05 -4.18 6.47
CA ALA A 16 11.70 -4.11 5.05
C ALA A 16 12.92 -3.94 4.15
N LYS A 17 12.94 -4.64 3.02
CA LYS A 17 14.06 -4.66 2.07
C LYS A 17 13.57 -4.43 0.64
N LYS A 18 14.50 -4.07 -0.25
CA LYS A 18 14.27 -4.10 -1.70
C LYS A 18 13.75 -5.47 -2.13
N GLY A 19 12.66 -5.48 -2.91
CA GLY A 19 12.03 -6.69 -3.40
C GLY A 19 11.01 -7.35 -2.45
N ASP A 20 10.88 -6.88 -1.21
CA ASP A 20 9.80 -7.33 -0.32
C ASP A 20 8.43 -6.93 -0.89
N ARG A 21 7.40 -7.73 -0.62
CA ARG A 21 6.02 -7.43 -1.02
C ARG A 21 5.26 -6.92 0.20
N ILE A 22 4.72 -5.71 0.08
CA ILE A 22 3.98 -5.04 1.14
C ILE A 22 2.54 -4.84 0.68
N THR A 23 1.60 -5.47 1.35
CA THR A 23 0.17 -5.27 1.08
C THR A 23 -0.31 -4.02 1.81
N ILE A 24 -1.01 -3.13 1.09
CA ILE A 24 -1.63 -1.93 1.65
C ILE A 24 -3.14 -2.10 1.58
N TYR A 25 -3.78 -2.27 2.74
CA TYR A 25 -5.23 -2.43 2.89
C TYR A 25 -5.76 -1.30 3.75
N MET A 26 -6.06 -0.16 3.11
CA MET A 26 -6.38 1.10 3.78
C MET A 26 -7.55 1.81 3.11
N PRO A 27 -8.24 2.70 3.84
CA PRO A 27 -9.17 3.63 3.23
C PRO A 27 -8.41 4.72 2.46
N MET A 28 -9.15 5.55 1.70
CA MET A 28 -8.61 6.70 0.99
C MET A 28 -8.21 7.82 1.96
N ILE A 29 -7.04 7.68 2.57
CA ILE A 29 -6.42 8.64 3.48
C ILE A 29 -5.00 8.98 3.01
N PRO A 30 -4.43 10.12 3.41
CA PRO A 30 -3.08 10.52 2.98
C PRO A 30 -2.00 9.46 3.25
N GLU A 31 -2.12 8.72 4.34
CA GLU A 31 -1.19 7.65 4.71
C GLU A 31 -1.16 6.51 3.68
N ALA A 32 -2.24 6.28 2.92
CA ALA A 32 -2.24 5.30 1.84
C ALA A 32 -1.28 5.73 0.72
N ALA A 33 -1.34 7.00 0.29
CA ALA A 33 -0.41 7.54 -0.70
C ALA A 33 1.03 7.58 -0.18
N VAL A 34 1.21 7.96 1.10
CA VAL A 34 2.53 7.94 1.75
C VAL A 34 3.11 6.51 1.77
N ALA A 35 2.28 5.50 2.07
CA ALA A 35 2.71 4.10 2.10
C ALA A 35 3.14 3.59 0.72
N MET A 36 2.37 3.90 -0.34
CA MET A 36 2.73 3.56 -1.73
C MET A 36 4.09 4.14 -2.11
N LEU A 37 4.27 5.45 -1.87
CA LEU A 37 5.50 6.16 -2.21
C LEU A 37 6.68 5.73 -1.34
N ALA A 38 6.46 5.38 -0.07
CA ALA A 38 7.51 4.86 0.80
C ALA A 38 7.99 3.48 0.35
N CYS A 39 7.07 2.58 -0.03
CA CYS A 39 7.43 1.29 -0.62
C CYS A 39 8.28 1.48 -1.87
N THR A 40 7.85 2.34 -2.79
CA THR A 40 8.61 2.66 -4.01
C THR A 40 10.00 3.19 -3.66
N ARG A 41 10.10 4.07 -2.65
CA ARG A 41 11.35 4.71 -2.26
C ARG A 41 12.39 3.74 -1.68
N ILE A 42 11.95 2.67 -1.02
CA ILE A 42 12.83 1.61 -0.47
C ILE A 42 13.02 0.43 -1.44
N GLY A 43 12.44 0.50 -2.65
CA GLY A 43 12.50 -0.59 -3.63
C GLY A 43 11.63 -1.80 -3.26
N ALA A 44 10.66 -1.65 -2.36
CA ALA A 44 9.68 -2.69 -2.04
C ALA A 44 8.50 -2.65 -3.04
N ILE A 45 7.91 -3.80 -3.28
CA ILE A 45 6.81 -3.99 -4.22
C ILE A 45 5.49 -3.86 -3.44
N HIS A 46 4.73 -2.78 -3.66
CA HIS A 46 3.46 -2.65 -2.98
C HIS A 46 2.31 -3.32 -3.74
N SER A 47 1.37 -3.87 -2.98
CA SER A 47 0.11 -4.43 -3.48
C SER A 47 -1.05 -3.72 -2.80
N ILE A 48 -1.75 -2.88 -3.54
CA ILE A 48 -2.91 -2.15 -3.01
C ILE A 48 -4.15 -3.04 -3.04
N VAL A 49 -4.86 -3.04 -1.93
CA VAL A 49 -6.12 -3.78 -1.76
C VAL A 49 -7.21 -2.82 -1.31
N PHE A 50 -8.31 -2.81 -2.04
CA PHE A 50 -9.47 -1.98 -1.71
C PHE A 50 -9.97 -2.24 -0.29
N GLY A 51 -10.09 -1.20 0.54
CA GLY A 51 -10.48 -1.30 1.95
C GLY A 51 -11.90 -1.83 2.22
N GLY A 52 -12.69 -2.06 1.16
CA GLY A 52 -14.02 -2.67 1.26
C GLY A 52 -14.04 -4.19 0.99
N PHE A 53 -12.88 -4.81 0.72
CA PHE A 53 -12.84 -6.27 0.50
C PHE A 53 -12.92 -7.06 1.81
N SER A 54 -13.44 -8.28 1.70
CA SER A 54 -13.54 -9.23 2.81
C SER A 54 -12.16 -9.76 3.24
N PRO A 55 -12.05 -10.33 4.46
CA PRO A 55 -10.83 -11.00 4.92
C PRO A 55 -10.31 -12.07 3.95
N ASP A 56 -11.19 -12.89 3.38
CA ASP A 56 -10.79 -13.93 2.42
C ASP A 56 -10.21 -13.35 1.13
N ALA A 57 -10.81 -12.26 0.63
CA ALA A 57 -10.32 -11.55 -0.55
C ALA A 57 -8.96 -10.88 -0.30
N LEU A 58 -8.73 -10.38 0.91
CA LEU A 58 -7.44 -9.85 1.35
C LEU A 58 -6.42 -10.98 1.49
N ALA A 59 -6.76 -12.07 2.16
CA ALA A 59 -5.90 -13.25 2.33
C ALA A 59 -5.44 -13.82 1.00
N GLY A 60 -6.34 -13.90 0.01
CA GLY A 60 -6.01 -14.36 -1.33
C GLY A 60 -4.93 -13.50 -2.00
N ARG A 61 -4.94 -12.17 -1.79
CA ARG A 61 -3.95 -11.25 -2.33
C ARG A 61 -2.62 -11.32 -1.59
N ILE A 62 -2.67 -11.40 -0.26
CA ILE A 62 -1.47 -11.59 0.58
C ILE A 62 -0.72 -12.86 0.14
N LYS A 63 -1.43 -13.98 0.02
CA LYS A 63 -0.87 -15.25 -0.46
C LYS A 63 -0.38 -15.15 -1.91
N GLY A 64 -1.15 -14.50 -2.77
CA GLY A 64 -0.85 -14.39 -4.21
C GLY A 64 0.44 -13.65 -4.51
N CYS A 65 0.86 -12.71 -3.68
CA CYS A 65 2.14 -12.00 -3.81
C CYS A 65 3.14 -12.34 -2.70
N ASP A 66 2.79 -13.26 -1.78
CA ASP A 66 3.64 -13.65 -0.65
C ASP A 66 4.11 -12.45 0.17
N SER A 67 3.16 -11.59 0.57
CA SER A 67 3.46 -10.37 1.35
C SER A 67 3.99 -10.71 2.73
N ASN A 68 5.08 -10.05 3.13
CA ASN A 68 5.66 -10.17 4.46
C ASN A 68 5.25 -9.04 5.42
N ILE A 69 4.76 -7.93 4.88
CA ILE A 69 4.26 -6.79 5.66
C ILE A 69 2.87 -6.41 5.16
N VAL A 70 1.98 -6.05 6.08
CA VAL A 70 0.68 -5.44 5.78
C VAL A 70 0.61 -4.06 6.43
N ILE A 71 0.18 -3.05 5.67
CA ILE A 71 -0.12 -1.71 6.20
C ILE A 71 -1.64 -1.54 6.15
N THR A 72 -2.25 -1.23 7.29
CA THR A 72 -3.69 -1.07 7.44
C THR A 72 -4.04 0.11 8.37
N SER A 73 -5.30 0.32 8.68
CA SER A 73 -5.74 1.22 9.76
C SER A 73 -6.60 0.47 10.78
N ASP A 74 -6.79 1.08 11.95
CA ASP A 74 -7.73 0.56 12.95
C ASP A 74 -9.09 0.32 12.30
N GLU A 75 -9.67 1.38 11.73
CA GLU A 75 -10.96 1.33 11.04
C GLU A 75 -10.96 2.24 9.80
N GLY A 76 -11.80 1.91 8.83
CA GLY A 76 -12.24 2.80 7.77
C GLY A 76 -13.60 3.42 8.10
N VAL A 77 -14.00 4.46 7.37
CA VAL A 77 -15.36 5.01 7.43
C VAL A 77 -15.95 5.01 6.03
N ARG A 78 -17.10 4.38 5.85
CA ARG A 78 -17.82 4.36 4.58
C ARG A 78 -19.32 4.53 4.80
N GLY A 79 -19.91 5.52 4.12
CA GLY A 79 -21.33 5.82 4.31
C GLY A 79 -21.71 6.12 5.77
N GLY A 80 -20.80 6.75 6.54
CA GLY A 80 -21.01 7.07 7.95
C GLY A 80 -20.85 5.88 8.92
N LYS A 81 -20.47 4.70 8.43
CA LYS A 81 -20.29 3.48 9.24
C LYS A 81 -18.81 3.11 9.34
N PRO A 82 -18.32 2.67 10.52
CA PRO A 82 -16.98 2.14 10.66
C PRO A 82 -16.86 0.80 9.92
N ILE A 83 -15.70 0.58 9.31
CA ILE A 83 -15.29 -0.69 8.69
C ILE A 83 -14.09 -1.20 9.48
N PRO A 84 -14.14 -2.38 10.10
CA PRO A 84 -13.11 -2.89 11.00
C PRO A 84 -11.89 -3.42 10.22
N LEU A 85 -11.06 -2.53 9.68
CA LEU A 85 -9.96 -2.91 8.79
C LEU A 85 -8.89 -3.74 9.51
N LYS A 86 -8.55 -3.40 10.76
CA LYS A 86 -7.60 -4.19 11.55
C LYS A 86 -8.13 -5.60 11.82
N ALA A 87 -9.40 -5.74 12.21
CA ALA A 87 -10.00 -7.06 12.43
C ALA A 87 -10.06 -7.90 11.14
N ASN A 88 -10.36 -7.27 10.01
CA ASN A 88 -10.31 -7.93 8.71
C ASN A 88 -8.88 -8.36 8.35
N THR A 89 -7.89 -7.53 8.67
CA THR A 89 -6.46 -7.84 8.48
C THR A 89 -6.05 -9.03 9.35
N ASP A 90 -6.42 -9.04 10.62
CA ASP A 90 -6.10 -10.16 11.52
C ASP A 90 -6.68 -11.49 11.03
N ALA A 91 -7.94 -11.47 10.59
CA ALA A 91 -8.57 -12.65 10.01
C ALA A 91 -7.87 -13.12 8.71
N ALA A 92 -7.42 -12.18 7.86
CA ALA A 92 -6.69 -12.51 6.64
C ALA A 92 -5.29 -13.06 6.93
N VAL A 93 -4.57 -12.46 7.87
CA VAL A 93 -3.22 -12.87 8.29
C VAL A 93 -3.25 -14.24 8.94
N ALA A 94 -4.27 -14.57 9.71
CA ALA A 94 -4.44 -15.91 10.29
C ALA A 94 -4.52 -17.02 9.23
N LEU A 95 -4.88 -16.68 7.99
CA LEU A 95 -4.90 -17.59 6.85
C LEU A 95 -3.58 -17.63 6.06
N SER A 96 -2.59 -16.81 6.43
CA SER A 96 -1.32 -16.66 5.71
C SER A 96 -0.14 -16.81 6.69
N SER A 97 0.90 -17.52 6.27
CA SER A 97 2.13 -17.70 7.06
C SER A 97 3.26 -16.75 6.67
N SER A 98 3.07 -15.91 5.65
CA SER A 98 4.13 -15.03 5.14
C SER A 98 4.24 -13.69 5.87
N VAL A 99 3.16 -13.23 6.53
CA VAL A 99 3.12 -11.91 7.16
C VAL A 99 3.86 -11.91 8.50
N GLU A 100 4.91 -11.11 8.58
CA GLU A 100 5.75 -10.94 9.77
C GLU A 100 5.36 -9.69 10.57
N LYS A 101 4.91 -8.62 9.90
CA LYS A 101 4.57 -7.33 10.52
C LYS A 101 3.28 -6.75 9.96
N VAL A 102 2.53 -6.10 10.85
CA VAL A 102 1.33 -5.33 10.52
C VAL A 102 1.48 -3.91 11.06
N VAL A 103 1.55 -2.93 10.16
CA VAL A 103 1.62 -1.51 10.50
C VAL A 103 0.21 -0.94 10.51
N VAL A 104 -0.20 -0.31 11.62
CA VAL A 104 -1.58 0.12 11.85
C VAL A 104 -1.66 1.64 12.00
N VAL A 105 -2.39 2.31 11.12
CA VAL A 105 -2.72 3.73 11.23
C VAL A 105 -3.88 3.90 12.19
N LYS A 106 -3.73 4.75 13.20
CA LYS A 106 -4.79 5.12 14.12
C LYS A 106 -5.65 6.23 13.52
N ARG A 107 -6.76 5.86 12.88
CA ARG A 107 -7.65 6.81 12.20
C ARG A 107 -8.83 7.23 13.04
N THR A 108 -9.56 6.29 13.62
CA THR A 108 -10.76 6.55 14.41
C THR A 108 -10.51 6.48 15.91
N GLY A 109 -9.47 5.76 16.31
CA GLY A 109 -9.15 5.48 17.70
C GLY A 109 -10.04 4.39 18.30
N GLY A 110 -10.68 3.57 17.44
CA GLY A 110 -11.45 2.41 17.90
C GLY A 110 -10.57 1.36 18.58
N ASP A 111 -11.17 0.59 19.47
CA ASP A 111 -10.49 -0.54 20.11
C ASP A 111 -10.24 -1.64 19.07
N VAL A 112 -8.98 -2.07 18.97
CA VAL A 112 -8.56 -3.14 18.08
C VAL A 112 -7.80 -4.22 18.85
N ALA A 113 -7.94 -5.48 18.42
CA ALA A 113 -7.09 -6.55 18.90
C ALA A 113 -5.64 -6.25 18.54
N TRP A 114 -4.71 -6.58 19.42
CA TRP A 114 -3.30 -6.25 19.27
C TRP A 114 -2.39 -7.44 19.56
N ASP A 115 -1.40 -7.65 18.71
CA ASP A 115 -0.37 -8.67 18.86
C ASP A 115 1.00 -7.97 18.91
N ASP A 116 1.57 -7.81 20.11
CA ASP A 116 2.85 -7.10 20.33
C ASP A 116 4.03 -7.70 19.56
N SER A 117 3.94 -8.95 19.15
CA SER A 117 5.00 -9.61 18.38
C SER A 117 5.01 -9.22 16.90
N ARG A 118 3.86 -8.76 16.39
CA ARG A 118 3.59 -8.52 14.97
C ARG A 118 3.19 -7.08 14.67
N ASP A 119 2.32 -6.49 15.50
CA ASP A 119 1.65 -5.23 15.22
C ASP A 119 2.51 -4.03 15.67
N VAL A 120 2.51 -2.98 14.84
CA VAL A 120 3.24 -1.74 15.11
C VAL A 120 2.35 -0.55 14.75
N TRP A 121 2.23 0.42 15.65
CA TRP A 121 1.52 1.66 15.34
C TRP A 121 2.30 2.50 14.32
N TYR A 122 1.62 2.95 13.28
CA TYR A 122 2.21 3.80 12.24
C TYR A 122 2.86 5.06 12.83
N HIS A 123 2.16 5.75 13.74
CA HIS A 123 2.66 6.98 14.34
C HIS A 123 3.91 6.74 15.20
N GLU A 124 4.00 5.61 15.91
CA GLU A 124 5.21 5.24 16.67
C GLU A 124 6.36 4.88 15.74
N LEU A 125 6.06 4.21 14.62
CA LEU A 125 7.05 3.83 13.62
C LEU A 125 7.73 5.03 12.96
N ILE A 126 7.00 6.14 12.76
CA ILE A 126 7.53 7.37 12.15
C ILE A 126 8.00 8.42 13.17
N ASP A 127 7.72 8.22 14.47
CA ASP A 127 8.13 9.15 15.52
C ASP A 127 9.66 9.18 15.63
N GLY A 128 10.22 10.40 15.58
CA GLY A 128 11.69 10.59 15.60
C GLY A 128 12.41 10.08 14.36
N ALA A 129 11.73 9.50 13.36
CA ALA A 129 12.36 9.05 12.12
C ALA A 129 12.84 10.24 11.27
N ALA A 130 13.99 10.07 10.61
CA ALA A 130 14.56 11.09 9.74
C ALA A 130 13.62 11.45 8.59
N SER A 131 13.47 12.74 8.29
CA SER A 131 12.67 13.28 7.19
C SER A 131 13.38 13.23 5.83
N GLU A 132 14.55 12.61 5.78
CA GLU A 132 15.35 12.37 4.60
C GLU A 132 15.62 10.87 4.44
N PHE A 133 15.57 10.40 3.21
CA PHE A 133 15.88 9.02 2.83
C PHE A 133 16.32 9.02 1.36
N ALA A 134 17.52 8.54 1.06
CA ALA A 134 17.96 8.37 -0.33
C ALA A 134 17.13 7.27 -1.01
N PRO A 135 16.53 7.53 -2.20
CA PRO A 135 15.78 6.48 -2.88
C PRO A 135 16.69 5.30 -3.27
N GLU A 136 16.13 4.10 -3.20
CA GLU A 136 16.80 2.90 -3.70
C GLU A 136 17.02 3.01 -5.21
N GLU A 137 18.19 2.59 -5.68
CA GLU A 137 18.49 2.53 -7.12
C GLU A 137 17.73 1.35 -7.74
N MET A 138 16.93 1.64 -8.77
CA MET A 138 16.09 0.66 -9.46
C MET A 138 16.41 0.60 -10.94
N ASN A 139 16.42 -0.60 -11.52
CA ASN A 139 16.41 -0.78 -12.97
C ASN A 139 15.00 -0.56 -13.53
N ALA A 140 14.90 -0.21 -14.81
CA ALA A 140 13.61 -0.01 -15.47
C ALA A 140 12.69 -1.24 -15.38
N GLU A 141 13.25 -2.44 -15.40
CA GLU A 141 12.51 -3.70 -15.33
C GLU A 141 12.28 -4.21 -13.90
N ASP A 142 12.82 -3.53 -12.87
CA ASP A 142 12.56 -3.92 -11.49
C ASP A 142 11.08 -3.75 -11.16
N PRO A 143 10.46 -4.74 -10.48
CA PRO A 143 9.07 -4.66 -10.04
C PRO A 143 8.81 -3.44 -9.14
N MET A 144 7.68 -2.78 -9.34
CA MET A 144 7.27 -1.61 -8.57
C MET A 144 6.01 -1.86 -7.73
N PHE A 145 4.96 -2.39 -8.36
CA PHE A 145 3.72 -2.71 -7.67
C PHE A 145 2.92 -3.82 -8.36
N ILE A 146 1.93 -4.34 -7.63
CA ILE A 146 1.00 -5.36 -8.09
C ILE A 146 -0.42 -4.85 -7.88
N LEU A 147 -1.22 -4.82 -8.94
CA LEU A 147 -2.67 -4.61 -8.87
C LEU A 147 -3.42 -5.87 -9.33
N TYR A 148 -4.50 -6.19 -8.62
CA TYR A 148 -5.29 -7.39 -8.91
C TYR A 148 -6.51 -7.05 -9.75
N THR A 149 -6.64 -7.73 -10.88
CA THR A 149 -7.84 -7.70 -11.72
C THR A 149 -8.78 -8.85 -11.38
N SER A 150 -10.07 -8.73 -11.77
CA SER A 150 -11.08 -9.77 -11.50
C SER A 150 -10.81 -11.14 -12.12
N GLY A 151 -9.95 -11.18 -13.14
CA GLY A 151 -9.58 -12.40 -13.86
C GLY A 151 -10.77 -13.08 -14.57
N SER A 152 -10.54 -13.62 -15.76
CA SER A 152 -11.56 -14.33 -16.55
C SER A 152 -12.01 -15.68 -15.94
N THR A 153 -11.22 -16.22 -15.00
CA THR A 153 -11.46 -17.52 -14.34
C THR A 153 -12.09 -17.40 -12.96
N GLY A 154 -12.54 -16.19 -12.57
CA GLY A 154 -13.10 -15.93 -11.23
C GLY A 154 -12.06 -15.77 -10.11
N GLN A 155 -10.81 -16.15 -10.36
CA GLN A 155 -9.73 -15.89 -9.42
C GLN A 155 -9.02 -14.57 -9.78
N PRO A 156 -8.79 -13.64 -8.81
CA PRO A 156 -8.05 -12.42 -9.05
C PRO A 156 -6.64 -12.73 -9.55
N LYS A 157 -6.21 -11.99 -10.60
CA LYS A 157 -4.86 -12.11 -11.16
C LYS A 157 -4.07 -10.86 -10.83
N GLY A 158 -2.90 -11.03 -10.23
CA GLY A 158 -1.96 -9.93 -9.96
C GLY A 158 -1.25 -9.53 -11.25
N VAL A 159 -1.39 -8.27 -11.63
CA VAL A 159 -0.66 -7.65 -12.72
C VAL A 159 0.54 -6.93 -12.13
N LEU A 160 1.74 -7.36 -12.52
CA LEU A 160 3.00 -6.77 -12.09
C LEU A 160 3.36 -5.60 -13.00
N HIS A 161 3.59 -4.45 -12.39
CA HIS A 161 4.07 -3.25 -13.09
C HIS A 161 5.55 -3.01 -12.74
N THR A 162 6.35 -2.70 -13.78
CA THR A 162 7.77 -2.39 -13.61
C THR A 162 7.99 -0.88 -13.47
N THR A 163 9.11 -0.52 -12.85
CA THR A 163 9.45 0.88 -12.54
C THR A 163 9.48 1.76 -13.78
N GLY A 164 10.26 1.40 -14.79
CA GLY A 164 10.38 2.20 -16.01
C GLY A 164 9.14 2.14 -16.88
N GLY A 165 8.53 0.95 -17.04
CA GLY A 165 7.32 0.76 -17.85
C GLY A 165 6.16 1.59 -17.34
N TYR A 166 5.91 1.57 -16.02
CA TYR A 166 4.85 2.37 -15.41
C TYR A 166 5.11 3.88 -15.52
N MET A 167 6.32 4.33 -15.23
CA MET A 167 6.66 5.76 -15.29
C MET A 167 6.51 6.33 -16.70
N VAL A 168 6.93 5.60 -17.72
CA VAL A 168 6.73 6.00 -19.12
C VAL A 168 5.24 6.07 -19.45
N TYR A 169 4.47 5.04 -19.10
CA TYR A 169 3.03 5.00 -19.35
C TYR A 169 2.30 6.16 -18.66
N ALA A 170 2.54 6.37 -17.37
CA ALA A 170 1.89 7.45 -16.61
C ALA A 170 2.24 8.83 -17.21
N SER A 171 3.52 9.09 -17.50
CA SER A 171 3.96 10.35 -18.10
C SER A 171 3.30 10.61 -19.46
N MET A 172 3.29 9.61 -20.35
CA MET A 172 2.67 9.72 -21.68
C MET A 172 1.16 9.93 -21.59
N THR A 173 0.49 9.24 -20.66
CA THR A 173 -0.96 9.37 -20.44
C THR A 173 -1.31 10.78 -19.96
N HIS A 174 -0.56 11.32 -18.99
CA HIS A 174 -0.78 12.69 -18.52
C HIS A 174 -0.56 13.71 -19.64
N GLN A 175 0.50 13.55 -20.43
CA GLN A 175 0.83 14.49 -21.49
C GLN A 175 -0.17 14.44 -22.65
N TYR A 176 -0.51 13.25 -23.15
CA TYR A 176 -1.24 13.12 -24.41
C TYR A 176 -2.74 12.84 -24.26
N ILE A 177 -3.15 12.19 -23.16
CA ILE A 177 -4.57 11.86 -22.95
C ILE A 177 -5.27 12.90 -22.08
N PHE A 178 -4.63 13.30 -20.98
CA PHE A 178 -5.19 14.31 -20.07
C PHE A 178 -4.77 15.74 -20.43
N ASP A 179 -3.87 15.90 -21.39
CA ASP A 179 -3.36 17.20 -21.85
C ASP A 179 -2.86 18.11 -20.71
N TYR A 180 -2.29 17.47 -19.66
CA TYR A 180 -1.80 18.15 -18.46
C TYR A 180 -0.70 19.17 -18.81
N LYS A 181 -0.81 20.38 -18.28
CA LYS A 181 0.17 21.45 -18.38
C LYS A 181 0.75 21.77 -17.01
N ASP A 182 2.00 22.23 -17.00
CA ASP A 182 2.66 22.64 -15.77
C ASP A 182 1.85 23.72 -15.02
N GLY A 183 1.63 23.47 -13.73
CA GLY A 183 0.86 24.35 -12.86
C GLY A 183 -0.64 24.07 -12.80
N GLU A 184 -1.16 23.16 -13.62
CA GLU A 184 -2.54 22.68 -13.52
C GLU A 184 -2.70 21.68 -12.39
N THR A 185 -3.94 21.48 -11.96
CA THR A 185 -4.31 20.45 -10.99
C THR A 185 -5.03 19.30 -11.70
N TYR A 186 -4.39 18.13 -11.73
CA TYR A 186 -5.05 16.89 -12.10
C TYR A 186 -5.69 16.25 -10.86
N TRP A 187 -6.97 15.90 -10.94
CA TRP A 187 -7.68 15.23 -9.86
C TRP A 187 -8.37 13.97 -10.33
N CYS A 188 -7.92 12.83 -9.82
CA CYS A 188 -8.61 11.55 -9.93
C CYS A 188 -9.30 11.22 -8.61
N ASN A 189 -10.60 10.91 -8.63
CA ASN A 189 -11.39 10.55 -7.45
C ASN A 189 -11.63 9.03 -7.32
N ALA A 190 -11.00 8.22 -8.15
CA ALA A 190 -11.07 6.77 -8.04
C ALA A 190 -10.24 6.27 -6.84
N ASP A 191 -10.66 5.13 -6.27
CA ASP A 191 -9.91 4.48 -5.19
C ASP A 191 -8.56 3.97 -5.70
N VAL A 192 -7.51 4.13 -4.90
CA VAL A 192 -6.14 3.70 -5.24
C VAL A 192 -6.00 2.17 -5.42
N GLY A 193 -6.98 1.39 -5.00
CA GLY A 193 -7.06 -0.05 -5.26
C GLY A 193 -7.41 -0.40 -6.72
N TRP A 194 -7.66 0.60 -7.58
CA TRP A 194 -7.92 0.45 -9.00
C TRP A 194 -6.84 1.14 -9.83
N ASP A 195 -6.54 0.63 -11.02
CA ASP A 195 -5.53 1.22 -11.91
C ASP A 195 -5.71 2.72 -12.10
N THR A 196 -6.96 3.16 -12.32
CA THR A 196 -7.29 4.57 -12.51
C THR A 196 -6.95 5.45 -11.31
N GLY A 197 -7.16 4.95 -10.09
CA GLY A 197 -6.87 5.71 -8.87
C GLY A 197 -5.42 5.63 -8.44
N HIS A 198 -4.71 4.58 -8.86
CA HIS A 198 -3.30 4.38 -8.59
C HIS A 198 -2.42 5.28 -9.49
N THR A 199 -2.83 5.49 -10.72
CA THR A 199 -2.17 6.35 -11.71
C THR A 199 -2.57 7.81 -11.54
#